data_46d5569d9d05662ef9b49f22babeddb3
#
_entry.id   46d5569d9d05662ef9b49f22babeddb3
#
_cell.length_a   1.000
_cell.length_b   1.000
_cell.length_c   1.000
_cell.angle_alpha   90.00
_cell.angle_beta   90.00
_cell.angle_gamma   90.00
#
_symmetry.space_group_name_H-M   'P 1'
#
loop_
_entity.id
_entity.type
_entity.pdbx_description
1 polymer ?
#
loop_
_entity_poly.entity_id
_entity_poly.type
_entity_poly.pdbx_seq_one_letter_code
_entity_poly.pdbx_strand_id
1 'polypeptide(L)'
;MNTSEYLSIIENIKSEIKAAQYRAAVHANVDMLLLYHDIGCVINEHKSWGNKFIDNLATDIRIAFPESKGYSVRNLKYMAKFAETYPDRKFVQTVSAQIPWSHNIAILEKVKDPQQRIWYIEKTAENGWSHNVLIHQIESSLYERQVLADKVTNFEHRLPSPQSELAVQTMKDPYVFDFIPFRENMLERDIEQALVRDVTKLLLELGTGFAFLGNQYPLNVGGDVFYIDLLFYNLNLSLIHI
;
A
#
# COMPACT_ATOMS: atom_id res chain seq x y z
N MET A 1 2.45 -44.42 12.53
CA MET A 1 1.90 -43.16 12.00
C MET A 1 2.81 -42.74 10.84
N ASN A 2 2.25 -42.55 9.64
CA ASN A 2 3.07 -42.16 8.50
C ASN A 2 3.52 -40.69 8.67
N THR A 3 4.81 -40.47 8.70
CA THR A 3 5.43 -39.13 8.94
C THR A 3 4.94 -38.10 7.93
N SER A 4 4.72 -38.49 6.67
CA SER A 4 4.20 -37.61 5.62
C SER A 4 2.75 -37.18 5.88
N GLU A 5 1.89 -38.08 6.33
CA GLU A 5 0.50 -37.82 6.68
C GLU A 5 0.40 -36.89 7.91
N TYR A 6 1.24 -37.10 8.91
CA TYR A 6 1.31 -36.23 10.09
C TYR A 6 1.73 -34.81 9.73
N LEU A 7 2.74 -34.64 8.88
CA LEU A 7 3.20 -33.32 8.41
C LEU A 7 2.12 -32.57 7.65
N SER A 8 1.37 -33.27 6.77
CA SER A 8 0.24 -32.68 6.04
C SER A 8 -0.87 -32.18 6.98
N ILE A 9 -1.22 -32.98 8.00
CA ILE A 9 -2.21 -32.61 9.01
C ILE A 9 -1.76 -31.36 9.78
N ILE A 10 -0.49 -31.30 10.21
CA ILE A 10 0.07 -30.17 10.93
C ILE A 10 0.05 -28.89 10.07
N GLU A 11 0.43 -28.97 8.79
CA GLU A 11 0.38 -27.79 7.91
C GLU A 11 -1.05 -27.31 7.67
N ASN A 12 -2.02 -28.20 7.53
CA ASN A 12 -3.43 -27.84 7.44
C ASN A 12 -3.91 -27.13 8.71
N ILE A 13 -3.60 -27.68 9.89
CA ILE A 13 -3.96 -27.04 11.17
C ILE A 13 -3.33 -25.65 11.32
N LYS A 14 -2.05 -25.51 10.98
CA LYS A 14 -1.36 -24.20 11.01
C LYS A 14 -2.02 -23.19 10.07
N SER A 15 -2.41 -23.62 8.87
CA SER A 15 -3.14 -22.80 7.91
C SER A 15 -4.49 -22.33 8.45
N GLU A 16 -5.27 -23.25 9.04
CA GLU A 16 -6.56 -22.92 9.63
C GLU A 16 -6.43 -21.96 10.83
N ILE A 17 -5.43 -22.14 11.68
CA ILE A 17 -5.15 -21.23 12.80
C ILE A 17 -4.83 -19.82 12.27
N LYS A 18 -3.93 -19.70 11.27
CA LYS A 18 -3.59 -18.42 10.65
C LYS A 18 -4.80 -17.75 10.01
N ALA A 19 -5.62 -18.51 9.29
CA ALA A 19 -6.84 -18.01 8.67
C ALA A 19 -7.85 -17.51 9.71
N ALA A 20 -8.01 -18.24 10.82
CA ALA A 20 -8.90 -17.84 11.91
C ALA A 20 -8.41 -16.56 12.61
N GLN A 21 -7.10 -16.46 12.89
CA GLN A 21 -6.48 -15.26 13.46
C GLN A 21 -6.64 -14.05 12.54
N TYR A 22 -6.43 -14.23 11.24
CA TYR A 22 -6.61 -13.16 10.24
C TYR A 22 -8.07 -12.68 10.21
N ARG A 23 -9.04 -13.59 10.13
CA ARG A 23 -10.47 -13.23 10.17
C ARG A 23 -10.82 -12.45 11.44
N ALA A 24 -10.35 -12.91 12.61
CA ALA A 24 -10.61 -12.22 13.88
C ALA A 24 -10.02 -10.79 13.87
N ALA A 25 -8.79 -10.62 13.36
CA ALA A 25 -8.16 -9.30 13.26
C ALA A 25 -8.93 -8.36 12.31
N VAL A 26 -9.40 -8.87 11.17
CA VAL A 26 -10.21 -8.09 10.21
C VAL A 26 -11.53 -7.67 10.86
N HIS A 27 -12.25 -8.57 11.53
CA HIS A 27 -13.50 -8.23 12.22
C HIS A 27 -13.29 -7.18 13.31
N ALA A 28 -12.25 -7.32 14.13
CA ALA A 28 -11.92 -6.33 15.15
C ALA A 28 -11.62 -4.95 14.56
N ASN A 29 -10.92 -4.90 13.40
CA ASN A 29 -10.65 -3.64 12.71
C ASN A 29 -11.94 -3.00 12.18
N VAL A 30 -12.84 -3.80 11.57
CA VAL A 30 -14.16 -3.32 11.10
C VAL A 30 -14.95 -2.71 12.25
N ASP A 31 -15.10 -3.43 13.36
CA ASP A 31 -15.87 -2.96 14.51
C ASP A 31 -15.28 -1.68 15.11
N MET A 32 -13.95 -1.61 15.19
CA MET A 32 -13.25 -0.42 15.68
C MET A 32 -13.47 0.79 14.76
N LEU A 33 -13.38 0.63 13.44
CA LEU A 33 -13.59 1.75 12.51
C LEU A 33 -15.05 2.21 12.49
N LEU A 34 -15.99 1.29 12.59
CA LEU A 34 -17.41 1.64 12.73
C LEU A 34 -17.69 2.41 14.01
N LEU A 35 -17.11 1.99 15.14
CA LEU A 35 -17.20 2.73 16.39
C LEU A 35 -16.60 4.14 16.27
N TYR A 36 -15.43 4.27 15.63
CA TYR A 36 -14.79 5.57 15.40
C TYR A 36 -15.62 6.46 14.50
N HIS A 37 -16.24 5.90 13.48
CA HIS A 37 -17.17 6.62 12.62
C HIS A 37 -18.40 7.10 13.40
N ASP A 38 -19.03 6.23 14.19
CA ASP A 38 -20.22 6.57 14.97
C ASP A 38 -19.91 7.65 16.02
N ILE A 39 -18.77 7.58 16.73
CA ILE A 39 -18.28 8.65 17.62
C ILE A 39 -18.06 9.95 16.82
N GLY A 40 -17.47 9.87 15.64
CA GLY A 40 -17.25 11.02 14.76
C GLY A 40 -18.57 11.71 14.34
N CYS A 41 -19.61 10.92 14.04
CA CYS A 41 -20.95 11.43 13.75
C CYS A 41 -21.52 12.23 14.94
N VAL A 42 -21.46 11.65 16.15
CA VAL A 42 -21.90 12.33 17.38
C VAL A 42 -21.15 13.64 17.62
N ILE A 43 -19.83 13.66 17.42
CA ILE A 43 -19.04 14.88 17.56
C ILE A 43 -19.49 15.94 16.53
N ASN A 44 -19.75 15.53 15.29
CA ASN A 44 -20.19 16.43 14.22
C ASN A 44 -21.59 16.99 14.45
N GLU A 45 -22.52 16.22 15.01
CA GLU A 45 -23.84 16.69 15.42
C GLU A 45 -23.76 17.79 16.49
N HIS A 46 -22.74 17.75 17.34
CA HIS A 46 -22.54 18.69 18.45
C HIS A 46 -21.45 19.73 18.19
N LYS A 47 -21.09 20.00 16.93
CA LYS A 47 -20.07 21.02 16.54
C LYS A 47 -20.31 22.41 17.16
N SER A 48 -21.57 22.80 17.41
CA SER A 48 -21.93 24.06 18.03
C SER A 48 -21.43 24.22 19.49
N TRP A 49 -21.09 23.12 20.17
CA TRP A 49 -20.59 23.13 21.54
C TRP A 49 -19.09 23.48 21.62
N GLY A 50 -18.41 23.56 20.48
CA GLY A 50 -17.03 24.01 20.36
C GLY A 50 -15.99 22.99 20.85
N ASN A 51 -14.72 23.44 20.88
CA ASN A 51 -13.59 22.56 21.23
C ASN A 51 -13.66 22.00 22.67
N LYS A 52 -14.28 22.71 23.62
CA LYS A 52 -14.45 22.23 25.01
C LYS A 52 -15.24 20.93 25.09
N PHE A 53 -16.16 20.69 24.16
CA PHE A 53 -16.90 19.42 24.12
C PHE A 53 -15.96 18.23 23.88
N ILE A 54 -15.05 18.33 22.90
CA ILE A 54 -14.11 17.25 22.60
C ILE A 54 -13.10 17.02 23.74
N ASP A 55 -12.66 18.11 24.41
CA ASP A 55 -11.75 18.02 25.57
C ASP A 55 -12.40 17.32 26.74
N ASN A 56 -13.67 17.66 27.05
CA ASN A 56 -14.46 17.01 28.08
C ASN A 56 -14.72 15.55 27.73
N LEU A 57 -15.18 15.26 26.52
CA LEU A 57 -15.42 13.91 26.04
C LEU A 57 -14.17 13.02 26.17
N ALA A 58 -13.00 13.52 25.79
CA ALA A 58 -11.73 12.79 25.93
C ALA A 58 -11.39 12.51 27.39
N THR A 59 -11.73 13.43 28.30
CA THR A 59 -11.48 13.30 29.73
C THR A 59 -12.45 12.26 30.33
N ASP A 60 -13.73 12.34 30.02
CA ASP A 60 -14.75 11.44 30.56
C ASP A 60 -14.53 10.00 30.07
N ILE A 61 -14.19 9.81 28.76
CA ILE A 61 -13.85 8.48 28.24
C ILE A 61 -12.61 7.91 28.95
N ARG A 62 -11.58 8.73 29.19
CA ARG A 62 -10.37 8.26 29.88
C ARG A 62 -10.64 7.87 31.33
N ILE A 63 -11.55 8.56 32.00
CA ILE A 63 -11.97 8.20 33.37
C ILE A 63 -12.76 6.88 33.36
N ALA A 64 -13.70 6.73 32.44
CA ALA A 64 -14.54 5.53 32.34
C ALA A 64 -13.77 4.30 31.82
N PHE A 65 -12.76 4.50 30.94
CA PHE A 65 -11.98 3.44 30.29
C PHE A 65 -10.48 3.72 30.38
N PRO A 66 -9.85 3.65 31.58
CA PRO A 66 -8.45 4.07 31.78
C PRO A 66 -7.44 3.25 30.97
N GLU A 67 -7.74 2.01 30.65
CA GLU A 67 -6.87 1.12 29.85
C GLU A 67 -6.96 1.39 28.32
N SER A 68 -7.96 2.16 27.86
CA SER A 68 -8.19 2.42 26.45
C SER A 68 -7.40 3.62 25.96
N LYS A 69 -6.45 3.39 25.02
CA LYS A 69 -5.52 4.45 24.52
C LYS A 69 -6.02 5.21 23.29
N GLY A 70 -7.11 4.79 22.67
CA GLY A 70 -7.56 5.31 21.36
C GLY A 70 -8.36 6.63 21.38
N TYR A 71 -8.62 7.27 22.54
CA TYR A 71 -9.59 8.35 22.67
C TYR A 71 -8.99 9.69 23.12
N SER A 72 -7.79 10.00 22.63
CA SER A 72 -7.19 11.33 22.83
C SER A 72 -7.94 12.40 22.04
N VAL A 73 -7.88 13.65 22.49
CA VAL A 73 -8.47 14.81 21.78
C VAL A 73 -8.10 14.84 20.30
N ARG A 74 -6.83 14.57 19.99
CA ARG A 74 -6.35 14.49 18.62
C ARG A 74 -7.08 13.39 17.84
N ASN A 75 -7.21 12.20 18.41
CA ASN A 75 -7.86 11.06 17.74
C ASN A 75 -9.37 11.28 17.59
N LEU A 76 -10.04 11.88 18.56
CA LEU A 76 -11.46 12.26 18.45
C LEU A 76 -11.69 13.28 17.32
N LYS A 77 -10.77 14.22 17.12
CA LYS A 77 -10.80 15.12 15.94
C LYS A 77 -10.65 14.39 14.63
N TYR A 78 -9.80 13.35 14.58
CA TYR A 78 -9.70 12.49 13.39
C TYR A 78 -10.97 11.66 13.15
N MET A 79 -11.62 11.15 14.20
CA MET A 79 -12.90 10.46 14.09
C MET A 79 -13.98 11.39 13.50
N ALA A 80 -14.05 12.64 13.98
CA ALA A 80 -14.97 13.65 13.46
C ALA A 80 -14.71 13.94 11.97
N LYS A 81 -13.43 14.15 11.59
CA LYS A 81 -13.03 14.36 10.19
C LYS A 81 -13.31 13.14 9.33
N PHE A 82 -13.09 11.93 9.84
CA PHE A 82 -13.37 10.68 9.17
C PHE A 82 -14.86 10.51 8.85
N ALA A 83 -15.74 10.72 9.83
CA ALA A 83 -17.19 10.67 9.63
C ALA A 83 -17.72 11.76 8.71
N GLU A 84 -17.13 12.96 8.74
CA GLU A 84 -17.45 14.03 7.82
C GLU A 84 -17.04 13.72 6.37
N THR A 85 -15.89 13.05 6.20
CA THR A 85 -15.34 12.69 4.89
C THR A 85 -16.06 11.49 4.29
N TYR A 86 -16.46 10.52 5.11
CA TYR A 86 -17.11 9.29 4.71
C TYR A 86 -18.47 9.14 5.44
N PRO A 87 -19.49 9.87 5.03
CA PRO A 87 -20.79 9.86 5.72
C PRO A 87 -21.55 8.54 5.57
N ASP A 88 -21.25 7.75 4.54
CA ASP A 88 -21.87 6.45 4.34
C ASP A 88 -21.19 5.37 5.20
N ARG A 89 -21.90 4.93 6.23
CA ARG A 89 -21.46 3.87 7.15
C ARG A 89 -21.19 2.55 6.43
N LYS A 90 -21.91 2.26 5.34
CA LYS A 90 -21.68 1.06 4.53
C LYS A 90 -20.33 1.14 3.81
N PHE A 91 -19.97 2.30 3.27
CA PHE A 91 -18.65 2.54 2.69
C PHE A 91 -17.55 2.30 3.72
N VAL A 92 -17.71 2.82 4.95
CA VAL A 92 -16.75 2.59 6.03
C VAL A 92 -16.57 1.10 6.31
N GLN A 93 -17.67 0.35 6.40
CA GLN A 93 -17.65 -1.09 6.66
C GLN A 93 -16.98 -1.91 5.55
N THR A 94 -17.22 -1.56 4.29
CA THR A 94 -16.82 -2.40 3.14
C THR A 94 -15.51 -2.00 2.50
N VAL A 95 -15.15 -0.72 2.54
CA VAL A 95 -13.98 -0.17 1.85
C VAL A 95 -12.94 0.30 2.86
N SER A 96 -13.29 1.29 3.68
CA SER A 96 -12.33 1.93 4.59
C SER A 96 -11.79 0.97 5.67
N ALA A 97 -12.62 0.03 6.13
CA ALA A 97 -12.24 -0.97 7.13
C ALA A 97 -11.33 -2.09 6.62
N GLN A 98 -11.01 -2.12 5.33
CA GLN A 98 -10.02 -3.05 4.77
C GLN A 98 -8.59 -2.68 5.15
N ILE A 99 -8.35 -1.44 5.59
CA ILE A 99 -7.04 -0.96 6.01
C ILE A 99 -7.06 -0.47 7.46
N PRO A 100 -5.90 -0.47 8.16
CA PRO A 100 -5.81 0.00 9.56
C PRO A 100 -6.19 1.47 9.72
N TRP A 101 -6.58 1.85 10.95
CA TRP A 101 -6.91 3.24 11.30
C TRP A 101 -5.80 4.24 10.97
N SER A 102 -4.54 3.90 11.26
CA SER A 102 -3.39 4.77 10.95
C SER A 102 -3.24 5.07 9.46
N HIS A 103 -3.58 4.12 8.59
CA HIS A 103 -3.58 4.31 7.14
C HIS A 103 -4.71 5.24 6.70
N ASN A 104 -5.91 5.07 7.28
CA ASN A 104 -7.03 5.98 7.03
C ASN A 104 -6.69 7.42 7.41
N ILE A 105 -6.03 7.64 8.57
CA ILE A 105 -5.55 8.96 8.98
C ILE A 105 -4.55 9.53 7.95
N ALA A 106 -3.57 8.75 7.52
CA ALA A 106 -2.56 9.21 6.57
C ALA A 106 -3.20 9.65 5.24
N ILE A 107 -4.16 8.88 4.72
CA ILE A 107 -4.90 9.23 3.51
C ILE A 107 -5.74 10.50 3.71
N LEU A 108 -6.43 10.65 4.84
CA LEU A 108 -7.21 11.85 5.17
C LEU A 108 -6.36 13.12 5.30
N GLU A 109 -5.12 12.99 5.74
CA GLU A 109 -4.20 14.13 5.90
C GLU A 109 -3.56 14.54 4.58
N LYS A 110 -3.11 13.56 3.79
CA LYS A 110 -2.25 13.79 2.64
C LYS A 110 -3.01 13.87 1.30
N VAL A 111 -4.15 13.20 1.17
CA VAL A 111 -4.92 13.14 -0.07
C VAL A 111 -6.18 14.00 0.06
N LYS A 112 -6.34 14.99 -0.84
CA LYS A 112 -7.50 15.91 -0.81
C LYS A 112 -8.67 15.41 -1.66
N ASP A 113 -8.37 14.84 -2.80
CA ASP A 113 -9.37 14.39 -3.76
C ASP A 113 -10.08 13.12 -3.28
N PRO A 114 -11.42 13.07 -3.29
CA PRO A 114 -12.18 11.91 -2.82
C PRO A 114 -11.93 10.63 -3.63
N GLN A 115 -11.75 10.73 -4.95
CA GLN A 115 -11.53 9.56 -5.81
C GLN A 115 -10.13 8.99 -5.58
N GLN A 116 -9.13 9.84 -5.42
CA GLN A 116 -7.79 9.43 -5.06
C GLN A 116 -7.76 8.71 -3.69
N ARG A 117 -8.55 9.20 -2.70
CA ARG A 117 -8.63 8.52 -1.39
C ARG A 117 -9.13 7.09 -1.52
N ILE A 118 -10.21 6.88 -2.26
CA ILE A 118 -10.77 5.54 -2.50
C ILE A 118 -9.73 4.67 -3.17
N TRP A 119 -9.10 5.16 -4.22
CA TRP A 119 -8.06 4.43 -4.94
C TRP A 119 -6.89 4.02 -4.03
N TYR A 120 -6.39 4.93 -3.16
CA TYR A 120 -5.32 4.59 -2.22
C TYR A 120 -5.75 3.59 -1.16
N ILE A 121 -7.02 3.62 -0.70
CA ILE A 121 -7.57 2.61 0.22
C ILE A 121 -7.55 1.24 -0.45
N GLU A 122 -8.10 1.13 -1.66
CA GLU A 122 -8.16 -0.11 -2.43
C GLU A 122 -6.76 -0.66 -2.73
N LYS A 123 -5.86 0.19 -3.23
CA LYS A 123 -4.47 -0.21 -3.51
C LYS A 123 -3.70 -0.63 -2.26
N THR A 124 -3.96 0.01 -1.13
CA THR A 124 -3.36 -0.40 0.15
C THR A 124 -3.86 -1.78 0.58
N ALA A 125 -5.15 -2.04 0.44
CA ALA A 125 -5.74 -3.34 0.77
C ALA A 125 -5.26 -4.45 -0.19
N GLU A 126 -5.24 -4.19 -1.49
CA GLU A 126 -4.78 -5.14 -2.52
C GLU A 126 -3.31 -5.54 -2.34
N ASN A 127 -2.45 -4.57 -2.07
CA ASN A 127 -1.00 -4.78 -2.03
C ASN A 127 -0.45 -5.00 -0.61
N GLY A 128 -1.29 -4.90 0.43
CA GLY A 128 -0.86 -5.04 1.81
C GLY A 128 0.18 -4.00 2.23
N TRP A 129 0.09 -2.76 1.74
CA TRP A 129 1.07 -1.73 2.04
C TRP A 129 1.17 -1.43 3.53
N SER A 130 2.39 -1.39 4.04
CA SER A 130 2.64 -0.84 5.37
C SER A 130 2.38 0.67 5.39
N HIS A 131 2.22 1.25 6.58
CA HIS A 131 2.01 2.69 6.73
C HIS A 131 3.07 3.54 6.02
N ASN A 132 4.34 3.17 6.12
CA ASN A 132 5.44 3.90 5.49
C ASN A 132 5.42 3.76 3.96
N VAL A 133 5.08 2.57 3.44
CA VAL A 133 4.93 2.34 2.00
C VAL A 133 3.77 3.16 1.45
N LEU A 134 2.62 3.20 2.13
CA LEU A 134 1.50 4.04 1.72
C LEU A 134 1.88 5.53 1.66
N ILE A 135 2.56 6.03 2.70
CA ILE A 135 3.03 7.43 2.70
C ILE A 135 3.94 7.70 1.51
N HIS A 136 4.91 6.83 1.27
CA HIS A 136 5.82 6.96 0.13
C HIS A 136 5.07 6.97 -1.21
N GLN A 137 4.10 6.06 -1.40
CA GLN A 137 3.30 6.01 -2.63
C GLN A 137 2.44 7.27 -2.84
N ILE A 138 1.92 7.86 -1.76
CA ILE A 138 1.19 9.14 -1.84
C ILE A 138 2.15 10.29 -2.20
N GLU A 139 3.30 10.37 -1.54
CA GLU A 139 4.29 11.44 -1.75
C GLU A 139 4.96 11.36 -3.12
N SER A 140 5.10 10.17 -3.67
CA SER A 140 5.59 9.95 -5.05
C SER A 140 4.50 10.07 -6.11
N SER A 141 3.30 10.56 -5.76
CA SER A 141 2.18 10.78 -6.69
C SER A 141 1.82 9.56 -7.52
N LEU A 142 1.74 8.39 -6.86
CA LEU A 142 1.46 7.12 -7.56
C LEU A 142 0.14 7.13 -8.34
N TYR A 143 -0.90 7.79 -7.81
CA TYR A 143 -2.19 7.91 -8.49
C TYR A 143 -2.04 8.60 -9.85
N GLU A 144 -1.37 9.73 -9.87
CA GLU A 144 -1.12 10.51 -11.09
C GLU A 144 -0.33 9.69 -12.12
N ARG A 145 0.67 8.97 -11.67
CA ARG A 145 1.49 8.11 -12.52
C ARG A 145 0.74 6.91 -13.10
N GLN A 146 -0.17 6.32 -12.35
CA GLN A 146 -0.86 5.09 -12.78
C GLN A 146 -2.22 5.32 -13.41
N VAL A 147 -2.92 6.38 -13.03
CA VAL A 147 -4.31 6.62 -13.45
C VAL A 147 -4.43 7.78 -14.43
N LEU A 148 -3.68 8.87 -14.21
CA LEU A 148 -3.80 10.08 -15.02
C LEU A 148 -2.78 10.17 -16.17
N ALA A 149 -1.64 9.49 -16.05
CA ALA A 149 -0.68 9.47 -17.13
C ALA A 149 -1.18 8.62 -18.31
N ASP A 150 -1.11 9.16 -19.52
CA ASP A 150 -1.33 8.39 -20.74
C ASP A 150 -0.21 7.35 -20.87
N LYS A 151 -0.55 6.07 -20.68
CA LYS A 151 0.42 4.99 -20.79
C LYS A 151 0.71 4.70 -22.26
N VAL A 152 1.85 5.17 -22.73
CA VAL A 152 2.37 4.80 -24.06
C VAL A 152 3.24 3.56 -23.92
N THR A 153 2.72 2.40 -24.30
CA THR A 153 3.48 1.14 -24.28
C THR A 153 3.48 0.50 -25.66
N ASN A 154 4.54 -0.28 -25.95
CA ASN A 154 4.63 -1.06 -27.19
C ASN A 154 4.30 -2.55 -26.95
N PHE A 155 3.76 -2.90 -25.78
CA PHE A 155 3.52 -4.29 -25.42
C PHE A 155 2.51 -4.97 -26.34
N GLU A 156 1.46 -4.27 -26.79
CA GLU A 156 0.48 -4.81 -27.74
C GLU A 156 1.12 -5.23 -29.08
N HIS A 157 2.20 -4.53 -29.49
CA HIS A 157 2.91 -4.82 -30.74
C HIS A 157 4.02 -5.88 -30.57
N ARG A 158 4.49 -6.11 -29.35
CA ARG A 158 5.67 -6.96 -29.06
C ARG A 158 5.32 -8.25 -28.34
N LEU A 159 4.23 -8.30 -27.61
CA LEU A 159 3.80 -9.45 -26.83
C LEU A 159 2.43 -9.95 -27.30
N PRO A 160 2.22 -11.27 -27.42
CA PRO A 160 0.90 -11.83 -27.72
C PRO A 160 -0.06 -11.61 -26.54
N SER A 161 -1.36 -11.44 -26.82
CA SER A 161 -2.39 -11.50 -25.78
C SER A 161 -2.46 -12.92 -25.18
N PRO A 162 -2.62 -13.08 -23.84
CA PRO A 162 -2.91 -12.08 -22.81
C PRO A 162 -1.66 -11.42 -22.19
N GLN A 163 -0.45 -11.76 -22.62
CA GLN A 163 0.80 -11.26 -22.01
C GLN A 163 0.97 -9.74 -22.16
N SER A 164 0.56 -9.18 -23.30
CA SER A 164 0.59 -7.74 -23.52
C SER A 164 -0.29 -6.97 -22.52
N GLU A 165 -1.51 -7.44 -22.28
CA GLU A 165 -2.44 -6.85 -21.32
C GLU A 165 -1.89 -6.96 -19.88
N LEU A 166 -1.35 -8.11 -19.53
CA LEU A 166 -0.76 -8.34 -18.21
C LEU A 166 0.49 -7.47 -18.01
N ALA A 167 1.30 -7.26 -19.03
CA ALA A 167 2.46 -6.37 -18.99
C ALA A 167 2.04 -4.92 -18.71
N VAL A 168 1.03 -4.41 -19.41
CA VAL A 168 0.49 -3.06 -19.18
C VAL A 168 -0.03 -2.89 -17.75
N GLN A 169 -0.68 -3.92 -17.19
CA GLN A 169 -1.22 -3.86 -15.82
C GLN A 169 -0.14 -3.95 -14.74
N THR A 170 0.94 -4.69 -15.00
CA THR A 170 1.95 -5.01 -13.99
C THR A 170 3.05 -3.95 -13.91
N MET A 171 3.39 -3.34 -15.04
CA MET A 171 4.47 -2.35 -15.11
C MET A 171 3.96 -0.94 -14.88
N LYS A 172 4.71 -0.17 -14.11
CA LYS A 172 4.47 1.27 -13.92
C LYS A 172 5.07 2.05 -15.10
N ASP A 173 4.44 3.18 -15.41
CA ASP A 173 4.99 4.15 -16.35
C ASP A 173 4.40 5.54 -16.01
N PRO A 174 5.22 6.53 -15.67
CA PRO A 174 6.68 6.46 -15.42
C PRO A 174 7.04 5.90 -14.04
N TYR A 175 8.28 5.40 -13.91
CA TYR A 175 8.90 5.10 -12.63
C TYR A 175 9.47 6.37 -11.99
N VAL A 176 9.45 6.44 -10.65
CA VAL A 176 10.04 7.55 -9.90
C VAL A 176 11.21 7.04 -9.06
N PHE A 177 12.39 7.55 -9.34
CA PHE A 177 13.65 7.20 -8.67
C PHE A 177 14.16 8.35 -7.80
N ASP A 178 13.27 9.00 -7.06
CA ASP A 178 13.57 10.13 -6.17
C ASP A 178 14.50 9.77 -4.99
N PHE A 179 14.64 8.48 -4.69
CA PHE A 179 15.62 7.96 -3.74
C PHE A 179 17.06 7.97 -4.26
N ILE A 180 17.27 8.24 -5.56
CA ILE A 180 18.60 8.42 -6.15
C ILE A 180 18.94 9.91 -6.11
N PRO A 181 20.03 10.33 -5.45
CA PRO A 181 20.45 11.72 -5.44
C PRO A 181 21.07 12.10 -6.80
N PHE A 182 20.22 12.41 -7.78
CA PHE A 182 20.68 12.88 -9.09
C PHE A 182 21.48 14.18 -8.98
N ARG A 183 22.66 14.19 -9.59
CA ARG A 183 23.51 15.37 -9.78
C ARG A 183 23.75 15.55 -11.28
N GLU A 184 23.86 16.79 -11.75
CA GLU A 184 24.00 17.12 -13.18
C GLU A 184 25.16 16.40 -13.92
N ASN A 185 26.15 15.86 -13.19
CA ASN A 185 27.32 15.19 -13.75
C ASN A 185 27.45 13.72 -13.31
N MET A 186 26.35 13.05 -12.95
CA MET A 186 26.40 11.62 -12.64
C MET A 186 26.62 10.79 -13.91
N LEU A 187 27.58 9.88 -13.84
CA LEU A 187 27.80 8.88 -14.87
C LEU A 187 26.75 7.76 -14.74
N GLU A 188 26.41 7.10 -15.84
CA GLU A 188 25.48 5.95 -15.88
C GLU A 188 25.83 4.88 -14.82
N ARG A 189 27.12 4.60 -14.67
CA ARG A 189 27.63 3.67 -13.65
C ARG A 189 27.31 4.10 -12.21
N ASP A 190 27.27 5.41 -11.92
CA ASP A 190 26.96 5.91 -10.59
C ASP A 190 25.46 5.73 -10.29
N ILE A 191 24.60 5.87 -11.31
CA ILE A 191 23.17 5.63 -11.24
C ILE A 191 22.92 4.13 -11.00
N GLU A 192 23.55 3.25 -11.77
CA GLU A 192 23.47 1.80 -11.59
C GLU A 192 23.83 1.39 -10.15
N GLN A 193 24.98 1.88 -9.65
CA GLN A 193 25.43 1.57 -8.28
C GLN A 193 24.46 2.10 -7.20
N ALA A 194 23.84 3.25 -7.44
CA ALA A 194 22.84 3.79 -6.52
C ALA A 194 21.56 2.92 -6.51
N LEU A 195 21.10 2.45 -7.67
CA LEU A 195 19.97 1.53 -7.79
C LEU A 195 20.23 0.19 -7.11
N VAL A 196 21.41 -0.39 -7.30
CA VAL A 196 21.82 -1.65 -6.64
C VAL A 196 21.94 -1.48 -5.12
N ARG A 197 22.48 -0.34 -4.66
CA ARG A 197 22.61 -0.05 -3.21
C ARG A 197 21.25 0.04 -2.54
N ASP A 198 20.28 0.65 -3.19
CA ASP A 198 18.93 0.84 -2.69
C ASP A 198 17.93 -0.11 -3.35
N VAL A 199 18.35 -1.35 -3.68
CA VAL A 199 17.53 -2.35 -4.39
C VAL A 199 16.16 -2.57 -3.77
N THR A 200 16.04 -2.43 -2.45
CA THR A 200 14.73 -2.53 -1.77
C THR A 200 13.79 -1.42 -2.22
N LYS A 201 14.26 -0.17 -2.32
CA LYS A 201 13.46 0.96 -2.82
C LYS A 201 13.13 0.79 -4.29
N LEU A 202 14.10 0.32 -5.08
CA LEU A 202 13.90 0.00 -6.47
C LEU A 202 12.81 -1.08 -6.66
N LEU A 203 12.82 -2.17 -5.88
CA LEU A 203 11.79 -3.21 -5.93
C LEU A 203 10.41 -2.68 -5.50
N LEU A 204 10.36 -1.78 -4.50
CA LEU A 204 9.11 -1.11 -4.10
C LEU A 204 8.56 -0.24 -5.24
N GLU A 205 9.41 0.47 -5.96
CA GLU A 205 9.01 1.28 -7.10
C GLU A 205 8.56 0.43 -8.29
N LEU A 206 9.25 -0.68 -8.59
CA LEU A 206 8.86 -1.63 -9.64
C LEU A 206 7.49 -2.28 -9.34
N GLY A 207 7.16 -2.46 -8.06
CA GLY A 207 5.89 -3.04 -7.61
C GLY A 207 5.98 -4.54 -7.32
N THR A 208 4.81 -5.17 -7.16
CA THR A 208 4.73 -6.60 -6.81
C THR A 208 5.09 -7.52 -7.97
N GLY A 209 5.68 -8.65 -7.65
CA GLY A 209 6.01 -9.70 -8.63
C GLY A 209 7.39 -9.58 -9.25
N PHE A 210 8.19 -8.55 -8.91
CA PHE A 210 9.57 -8.45 -9.38
C PHE A 210 10.56 -9.07 -8.39
N ALA A 211 11.52 -9.83 -8.92
CA ALA A 211 12.67 -10.37 -8.21
C ALA A 211 13.95 -9.88 -8.86
N PHE A 212 14.85 -9.26 -8.09
CA PHE A 212 16.16 -8.86 -8.58
C PHE A 212 17.07 -10.09 -8.71
N LEU A 213 17.60 -10.32 -9.92
CA LEU A 213 18.48 -11.45 -10.23
C LEU A 213 19.97 -11.07 -10.18
N GLY A 214 20.28 -9.80 -10.37
CA GLY A 214 21.66 -9.31 -10.35
C GLY A 214 21.90 -8.11 -11.26
N ASN A 215 23.13 -7.67 -11.30
CA ASN A 215 23.61 -6.61 -12.18
C ASN A 215 24.79 -7.07 -13.02
N GLN A 216 25.11 -6.34 -14.09
CA GLN A 216 26.22 -6.61 -15.02
C GLN A 216 26.19 -8.06 -15.57
N TYR A 217 24.98 -8.50 -15.97
CA TYR A 217 24.78 -9.87 -16.46
C TYR A 217 25.28 -10.00 -17.91
N PRO A 218 26.23 -10.90 -18.20
CA PRO A 218 26.75 -11.04 -19.55
C PRO A 218 25.76 -11.76 -20.48
N LEU A 219 25.52 -11.16 -21.63
CA LEU A 219 24.69 -11.70 -22.71
C LEU A 219 25.51 -11.88 -23.97
N ASN A 220 25.64 -13.11 -24.46
CA ASN A 220 26.32 -13.42 -25.72
C ASN A 220 25.34 -13.38 -26.88
N VAL A 221 25.54 -12.47 -27.84
CA VAL A 221 24.72 -12.35 -29.04
C VAL A 221 25.62 -12.30 -30.28
N GLY A 222 25.52 -13.30 -31.14
CA GLY A 222 26.27 -13.34 -32.38
C GLY A 222 27.81 -13.42 -32.26
N GLY A 223 28.31 -13.74 -31.08
CA GLY A 223 29.75 -13.78 -30.76
C GLY A 223 30.27 -12.57 -30.00
N ASP A 224 29.46 -11.51 -29.85
CA ASP A 224 29.74 -10.34 -29.02
C ASP A 224 29.13 -10.48 -27.63
N VAL A 225 29.81 -9.93 -26.64
CA VAL A 225 29.37 -9.93 -25.23
C VAL A 225 28.83 -8.57 -24.87
N PHE A 226 27.54 -8.52 -24.53
CA PHE A 226 26.86 -7.35 -23.98
C PHE A 226 26.64 -7.55 -22.48
N TYR A 227 26.55 -6.46 -21.73
CA TYR A 227 26.26 -6.52 -20.30
C TYR A 227 24.93 -5.84 -20.02
N ILE A 228 24.05 -6.54 -19.27
CA ILE A 228 22.78 -6.02 -18.81
C ILE A 228 23.02 -5.40 -17.42
N ASP A 229 22.76 -4.11 -17.29
CA ASP A 229 23.06 -3.36 -16.07
C ASP A 229 22.26 -3.88 -14.86
N LEU A 230 20.96 -4.09 -15.01
CA LEU A 230 20.08 -4.60 -13.96
C LEU A 230 19.15 -5.67 -14.54
N LEU A 231 19.13 -6.86 -13.94
CA LEU A 231 18.31 -7.98 -14.38
C LEU A 231 17.24 -8.32 -13.36
N PHE A 232 15.98 -8.35 -13.80
CA PHE A 232 14.82 -8.69 -12.98
C PHE A 232 14.01 -9.81 -13.63
N TYR A 233 13.40 -10.64 -12.78
CA TYR A 233 12.39 -11.60 -13.17
C TYR A 233 11.02 -11.14 -12.68
N ASN A 234 10.01 -11.16 -13.55
CA ASN A 234 8.64 -10.89 -13.15
C ASN A 234 7.87 -12.20 -13.03
N LEU A 235 7.43 -12.52 -11.80
CA LEU A 235 6.74 -13.77 -11.46
C LEU A 235 5.38 -13.90 -12.17
N ASN A 236 4.67 -12.79 -12.37
CA ASN A 236 3.34 -12.81 -12.97
C ASN A 236 3.39 -12.97 -14.49
N LEU A 237 4.40 -12.38 -15.12
CA LEU A 237 4.58 -12.39 -16.56
C LEU A 237 5.43 -13.58 -17.02
N SER A 238 6.13 -14.25 -16.12
CA SER A 238 7.17 -15.26 -16.44
C SER A 238 8.21 -14.71 -17.45
N LEU A 239 8.54 -13.42 -17.34
CA LEU A 239 9.46 -12.70 -18.22
C LEU A 239 10.65 -12.16 -17.43
N ILE A 240 11.80 -12.08 -18.11
CA ILE A 240 12.97 -11.37 -17.63
C ILE A 240 12.85 -9.92 -18.09
N HIS A 241 12.96 -8.98 -17.15
CA HIS A 241 12.97 -7.55 -17.41
C HIS A 241 14.40 -7.03 -17.33
N ILE A 242 14.75 -6.21 -18.30
CA ILE A 242 16.10 -5.64 -18.49
C ILE A 242 16.03 -4.14 -18.29
#